data_e240c5969547814775afb8c5c278b3f0
#
_entry.id   e240c5969547814775afb8c5c278b3f0
#
_cell.length_a   1.000
_cell.length_b   1.000
_cell.length_c   1.000
_cell.angle_alpha   90.00
_cell.angle_beta   90.00
_cell.angle_gamma   90.00
#
_symmetry.space_group_name_H-M   'P 1'
#
loop_
_entity.id
_entity.type
_entity.pdbx_description
1 polymer ?
#
loop_
_entity_poly.entity_id
_entity_poly.type
_entity_poly.pdbx_seq_one_letter_code
_entity_poly.pdbx_strand_id
1 'polypeptide(L)'
;MGLATCLSLQSCSRPQAAASKSADPLQGKLVLTGSSTVAPLAAEIGKSFESKHPGVRIDVQSGGSSRGISDARQGTADIGMVSRALKPEEKDLKGFLIAKDGVTVILQKDNPVKSLSDKQIVDIYTGKVTNWKQVGGKDGTITVVNKAEGRSTLELFAHHFKLKNTDIKAQVVIGDNEQGIKTVAGNPDAIGYVSIGSAEYSAANKVPIKLLPVGGIAATTENVKNGTFPISRPLNLVTKTEPQGLAKEFIDFAQSQQVSDIVKKQNFVVSK
;
A
#
# COMPACT_ATOMS: atom_id res chain seq x y z
N MET A 1 80.83 -24.31 -46.40
CA MET A 1 79.75 -23.49 -47.00
C MET A 1 78.45 -24.00 -46.49
N GLY A 2 77.83 -23.35 -45.53
CA GLY A 2 76.57 -23.76 -44.93
C GLY A 2 75.83 -22.49 -44.48
N LEU A 3 74.79 -22.11 -45.24
CA LEU A 3 73.93 -20.99 -44.94
C LEU A 3 73.01 -21.34 -43.77
N ALA A 4 73.03 -20.59 -42.70
CA ALA A 4 72.10 -20.68 -41.61
C ALA A 4 70.95 -19.58 -41.86
N THR A 5 69.74 -20.07 -42.09
CA THR A 5 68.54 -19.21 -42.26
C THR A 5 67.91 -19.02 -40.89
N CYS A 6 67.94 -17.78 -40.36
CA CYS A 6 67.20 -17.39 -39.17
C CYS A 6 65.72 -17.14 -39.52
N LEU A 7 64.81 -17.99 -38.99
CA LEU A 7 63.38 -17.69 -38.96
C LEU A 7 63.04 -16.82 -37.72
N SER A 8 62.63 -15.60 -37.98
CA SER A 8 62.07 -14.71 -36.94
C SER A 8 60.59 -15.01 -36.71
N LEU A 9 60.24 -15.53 -35.54
CA LEU A 9 58.88 -15.70 -35.07
C LEU A 9 58.32 -14.37 -34.56
N GLN A 10 57.45 -13.76 -35.33
CA GLN A 10 56.65 -12.62 -34.90
C GLN A 10 55.50 -13.10 -34.00
N SER A 11 55.61 -12.78 -32.71
CA SER A 11 54.57 -13.03 -31.72
C SER A 11 53.48 -11.96 -31.86
N CYS A 12 52.32 -12.31 -32.40
CA CYS A 12 51.13 -11.45 -32.41
C CYS A 12 50.50 -11.43 -31.01
N SER A 13 50.75 -10.36 -30.25
CA SER A 13 50.02 -10.09 -29.01
C SER A 13 48.59 -9.69 -29.35
N ARG A 14 47.63 -10.59 -29.09
CA ARG A 14 46.19 -10.25 -29.10
C ARG A 14 45.90 -9.28 -27.93
N PRO A 15 45.20 -8.18 -28.16
CA PRO A 15 44.68 -7.37 -27.05
C PRO A 15 43.71 -8.21 -26.24
N GLN A 16 44.04 -8.47 -25.00
CA GLN A 16 43.14 -9.07 -24.01
C GLN A 16 42.04 -8.08 -23.71
N ALA A 17 40.85 -8.30 -24.25
CA ALA A 17 39.66 -7.54 -23.91
C ALA A 17 39.46 -7.64 -22.38
N ALA A 18 39.51 -6.51 -21.71
CA ALA A 18 39.21 -6.44 -20.28
C ALA A 18 37.78 -6.96 -20.10
N ALA A 19 37.64 -8.16 -19.50
CA ALA A 19 36.36 -8.68 -19.08
C ALA A 19 35.76 -7.68 -18.11
N SER A 20 34.71 -6.99 -18.52
CA SER A 20 33.86 -6.26 -17.60
C SER A 20 33.44 -7.23 -16.51
N LYS A 21 33.80 -6.95 -15.26
CA LYS A 21 33.25 -7.66 -14.11
C LYS A 21 31.73 -7.54 -14.21
N SER A 22 31.05 -8.58 -14.65
CA SER A 22 29.63 -8.74 -14.49
C SER A 22 29.40 -8.68 -12.98
N ALA A 23 28.69 -7.64 -12.50
CA ALA A 23 28.22 -7.64 -11.13
C ALA A 23 27.50 -8.97 -10.91
N ASP A 24 27.81 -9.66 -9.80
CA ASP A 24 27.11 -10.89 -9.44
C ASP A 24 25.60 -10.63 -9.52
N PRO A 25 24.83 -11.52 -10.19
CA PRO A 25 23.39 -11.32 -10.30
C PRO A 25 22.78 -11.29 -8.89
N LEU A 26 21.90 -10.33 -8.64
CA LEU A 26 21.15 -10.25 -7.38
C LEU A 26 20.44 -11.58 -7.11
N GLN A 27 20.60 -12.12 -5.92
CA GLN A 27 20.01 -13.39 -5.50
C GLN A 27 19.46 -13.27 -4.07
N GLY A 28 18.48 -14.10 -3.75
CA GLY A 28 17.95 -14.23 -2.41
C GLY A 28 16.46 -13.97 -2.30
N LYS A 29 16.00 -13.89 -1.06
CA LYS A 29 14.59 -13.66 -0.72
C LYS A 29 14.48 -12.43 0.16
N LEU A 30 13.45 -11.59 -0.10
CA LEU A 30 13.00 -10.55 0.79
C LEU A 30 11.61 -10.86 1.31
N VAL A 31 11.43 -10.72 2.62
CA VAL A 31 10.13 -10.84 3.29
C VAL A 31 9.63 -9.45 3.64
N LEU A 32 8.48 -9.09 3.07
CA LEU A 32 7.78 -7.84 3.35
C LEU A 32 6.52 -8.13 4.17
N THR A 33 6.34 -7.48 5.31
CA THR A 33 5.14 -7.66 6.15
C THR A 33 4.47 -6.33 6.45
N GLY A 34 3.15 -6.33 6.66
CA GLY A 34 2.49 -5.15 7.22
C GLY A 34 1.23 -4.71 6.50
N SER A 35 1.17 -3.44 6.08
CA SER A 35 -0.02 -2.76 5.56
C SER A 35 -0.71 -3.52 4.43
N SER A 36 -1.99 -3.84 4.61
CA SER A 36 -2.84 -4.43 3.57
C SER A 36 -3.15 -3.45 2.41
N THR A 37 -2.89 -2.16 2.58
CA THR A 37 -2.98 -1.17 1.51
C THR A 37 -1.73 -1.19 0.63
N VAL A 38 -0.55 -1.34 1.24
CA VAL A 38 0.73 -1.38 0.51
C VAL A 38 0.95 -2.75 -0.13
N ALA A 39 0.47 -3.82 0.49
CA ALA A 39 0.75 -5.19 0.06
C ALA A 39 0.45 -5.48 -1.43
N PRO A 40 -0.71 -5.11 -2.01
CA PRO A 40 -0.96 -5.33 -3.44
C PRO A 40 0.04 -4.58 -4.34
N LEU A 41 0.38 -3.32 -3.99
CA LEU A 41 1.37 -2.53 -4.70
C LEU A 41 2.77 -3.16 -4.61
N ALA A 42 3.18 -3.54 -3.40
CA ALA A 42 4.47 -4.17 -3.16
C ALA A 42 4.59 -5.51 -3.90
N ALA A 43 3.50 -6.29 -3.99
CA ALA A 43 3.48 -7.55 -4.74
C ALA A 43 3.67 -7.34 -6.25
N GLU A 44 3.00 -6.33 -6.85
CA GLU A 44 3.18 -6.02 -8.27
C GLU A 44 4.57 -5.43 -8.57
N ILE A 45 5.09 -4.57 -7.70
CA ILE A 45 6.48 -4.09 -7.78
C ILE A 45 7.44 -5.29 -7.66
N GLY A 46 7.18 -6.21 -6.72
CA GLY A 46 7.96 -7.43 -6.51
C GLY A 46 8.03 -8.30 -7.76
N LYS A 47 6.90 -8.59 -8.38
CA LYS A 47 6.84 -9.33 -9.66
C LYS A 47 7.67 -8.66 -10.76
N SER A 48 7.57 -7.33 -10.86
CA SER A 48 8.36 -6.58 -11.83
C SER A 48 9.86 -6.62 -11.53
N PHE A 49 10.24 -6.58 -10.25
CA PHE A 49 11.63 -6.71 -9.80
C PHE A 49 12.18 -8.13 -10.05
N GLU A 50 11.43 -9.16 -9.67
CA GLU A 50 11.77 -10.56 -9.91
C GLU A 50 11.98 -10.87 -11.40
N SER A 51 11.16 -10.28 -12.28
CA SER A 51 11.30 -10.46 -13.74
C SER A 51 12.63 -9.93 -14.29
N LYS A 52 13.22 -8.93 -13.61
CA LYS A 52 14.53 -8.36 -13.96
C LYS A 52 15.68 -9.06 -13.24
N HIS A 53 15.41 -9.73 -12.13
CA HIS A 53 16.35 -10.42 -11.28
C HIS A 53 15.87 -11.85 -10.98
N PRO A 54 16.04 -12.81 -11.91
CA PRO A 54 15.44 -14.14 -11.81
C PRO A 54 15.87 -14.96 -10.57
N GLY A 55 17.00 -14.59 -9.94
CA GLY A 55 17.48 -15.19 -8.69
C GLY A 55 16.83 -14.64 -7.41
N VAL A 56 15.92 -13.65 -7.54
CA VAL A 56 15.29 -12.99 -6.40
C VAL A 56 13.87 -13.48 -6.19
N ARG A 57 13.44 -13.52 -4.91
CA ARG A 57 12.05 -13.77 -4.50
C ARG A 57 11.58 -12.70 -3.52
N ILE A 58 10.39 -12.16 -3.77
CA ILE A 58 9.74 -11.17 -2.93
C ILE A 58 8.49 -11.78 -2.32
N ASP A 59 8.52 -12.00 -1.01
CA ASP A 59 7.40 -12.57 -0.23
C ASP A 59 6.65 -11.44 0.49
N VAL A 60 5.40 -11.22 0.13
CA VAL A 60 4.58 -10.13 0.67
C VAL A 60 3.45 -10.68 1.53
N GLN A 61 3.41 -10.28 2.80
CA GLN A 61 2.44 -10.73 3.80
C GLN A 61 1.69 -9.55 4.42
N SER A 62 0.37 -9.52 4.29
CA SER A 62 -0.44 -8.50 4.95
C SER A 62 -0.67 -8.83 6.43
N GLY A 63 -0.83 -7.78 7.26
CA GLY A 63 -1.04 -7.95 8.70
C GLY A 63 -1.35 -6.64 9.43
N GLY A 64 -1.32 -5.52 8.69
CA GLY A 64 -1.47 -4.16 9.23
C GLY A 64 -0.15 -3.47 9.50
N SER A 65 -0.18 -2.13 9.50
CA SER A 65 1.04 -1.33 9.61
C SER A 65 1.78 -1.53 10.92
N SER A 66 1.07 -1.76 12.03
CA SER A 66 1.71 -2.03 13.33
C SER A 66 2.50 -3.34 13.31
N ARG A 67 2.02 -4.36 12.58
CA ARG A 67 2.78 -5.58 12.35
C ARG A 67 4.05 -5.28 11.53
N GLY A 68 3.92 -4.52 10.43
CA GLY A 68 5.08 -4.15 9.60
C GLY A 68 6.16 -3.40 10.39
N ILE A 69 5.75 -2.47 11.27
CA ILE A 69 6.66 -1.77 12.21
C ILE A 69 7.35 -2.76 13.16
N SER A 70 6.56 -3.64 13.79
CA SER A 70 7.09 -4.62 14.75
C SER A 70 8.06 -5.59 14.09
N ASP A 71 7.68 -6.16 12.96
CA ASP A 71 8.47 -7.17 12.27
C ASP A 71 9.79 -6.57 11.72
N ALA A 72 9.75 -5.36 11.14
CA ALA A 72 10.96 -4.65 10.71
C ALA A 72 11.88 -4.32 11.89
N ARG A 73 11.33 -3.85 13.03
CA ARG A 73 12.09 -3.53 14.23
C ARG A 73 12.77 -4.76 14.83
N GLN A 74 12.09 -5.90 14.84
CA GLN A 74 12.59 -7.17 15.35
C GLN A 74 13.51 -7.91 14.36
N GLY A 75 13.49 -7.52 13.08
CA GLY A 75 14.25 -8.21 12.02
C GLY A 75 13.60 -9.55 11.61
N THR A 76 12.31 -9.76 11.90
CA THR A 76 11.53 -10.92 11.44
C THR A 76 10.98 -10.71 10.03
N ALA A 77 11.01 -9.48 9.53
CA ALA A 77 10.85 -9.12 8.12
C ALA A 77 12.01 -8.21 7.71
N ASP A 78 12.43 -8.31 6.45
CA ASP A 78 13.46 -7.45 5.88
C ASP A 78 12.95 -6.03 5.70
N ILE A 79 11.66 -5.90 5.34
CA ILE A 79 10.99 -4.64 5.06
C ILE A 79 9.59 -4.64 5.66
N GLY A 80 9.26 -3.61 6.43
CA GLY A 80 7.91 -3.33 6.89
C GLY A 80 7.11 -2.53 5.85
N MET A 81 5.83 -2.79 5.72
CA MET A 81 4.91 -2.02 4.89
C MET A 81 4.00 -1.18 5.79
N VAL A 82 3.96 0.14 5.57
CA VAL A 82 3.25 1.09 6.45
C VAL A 82 2.45 2.10 5.62
N SER A 83 1.15 2.24 5.86
CA SER A 83 0.27 3.17 5.14
C SER A 83 -0.13 4.38 6.01
N ARG A 84 0.84 4.98 6.66
CA ARG A 84 0.78 6.24 7.42
C ARG A 84 2.18 6.82 7.60
N ALA A 85 2.27 8.04 8.10
CA ALA A 85 3.54 8.56 8.59
C ALA A 85 4.06 7.72 9.77
N LEU A 86 5.37 7.66 9.92
CA LEU A 86 5.98 7.09 11.13
C LEU A 86 5.67 7.98 12.34
N LYS A 87 5.36 7.36 13.46
CA LYS A 87 5.07 8.06 14.71
C LYS A 87 6.38 8.53 15.38
N PRO A 88 6.32 9.48 16.32
CA PRO A 88 7.51 9.92 17.06
C PRO A 88 8.28 8.80 17.74
N GLU A 89 7.59 7.78 18.26
CA GLU A 89 8.16 6.58 18.88
C GLU A 89 8.72 5.55 17.88
N GLU A 90 8.63 5.82 16.59
CA GLU A 90 9.11 4.96 15.50
C GLU A 90 10.31 5.58 14.76
N LYS A 91 10.94 6.63 15.34
CA LYS A 91 12.09 7.33 14.76
C LYS A 91 13.37 6.48 14.67
N ASP A 92 13.39 5.36 15.35
CA ASP A 92 14.43 4.33 15.25
C ASP A 92 14.43 3.60 13.91
N LEU A 93 13.34 3.74 13.14
CA LEU A 93 13.17 3.11 11.83
C LEU A 93 13.41 4.10 10.68
N LYS A 94 13.76 3.55 9.52
CA LYS A 94 13.92 4.30 8.26
C LYS A 94 12.69 4.10 7.39
N GLY A 95 12.11 5.20 6.92
CA GLY A 95 10.90 5.17 6.08
C GLY A 95 11.19 5.65 4.65
N PHE A 96 10.71 4.91 3.65
CA PHE A 96 10.90 5.16 2.23
C PHE A 96 9.54 5.32 1.56
N LEU A 97 9.21 6.54 1.16
CA LEU A 97 7.94 6.85 0.50
C LEU A 97 7.92 6.22 -0.90
N ILE A 98 6.89 5.43 -1.19
CA ILE A 98 6.71 4.79 -2.52
C ILE A 98 5.46 5.29 -3.26
N ALA A 99 4.42 5.74 -2.54
CA ALA A 99 3.19 6.29 -3.11
C ALA A 99 2.43 7.09 -2.06
N LYS A 100 1.30 7.72 -2.48
CA LYS A 100 0.33 8.32 -1.55
C LYS A 100 -1.07 7.75 -1.83
N ASP A 101 -1.94 7.78 -0.82
CA ASP A 101 -3.31 7.26 -0.84
C ASP A 101 -4.20 8.10 0.09
N GLY A 102 -5.49 7.83 0.10
CA GLY A 102 -6.44 8.39 1.06
C GLY A 102 -7.29 7.30 1.72
N VAL A 103 -8.05 7.68 2.73
CA VAL A 103 -9.03 6.82 3.39
C VAL A 103 -10.41 7.41 3.26
N THR A 104 -11.37 6.64 2.78
CA THR A 104 -12.75 7.09 2.62
C THR A 104 -13.77 6.06 3.09
N VAL A 105 -14.99 6.55 3.32
CA VAL A 105 -16.18 5.72 3.59
C VAL A 105 -16.68 5.14 2.29
N ILE A 106 -17.07 3.86 2.33
CA ILE A 106 -17.71 3.16 1.21
C ILE A 106 -19.07 2.62 1.60
N LEU A 107 -19.98 2.64 0.64
CA LEU A 107 -21.29 1.99 0.70
C LEU A 107 -21.45 1.03 -0.48
N GLN A 108 -22.40 0.11 -0.37
CA GLN A 108 -22.85 -0.64 -1.52
C GLN A 108 -23.46 0.32 -2.56
N LYS A 109 -23.26 0.04 -3.85
CA LYS A 109 -23.59 0.92 -4.98
C LYS A 109 -25.04 1.39 -5.00
N ASP A 110 -25.98 0.51 -4.68
CA ASP A 110 -27.43 0.75 -4.76
C ASP A 110 -28.00 1.42 -3.49
N ASN A 111 -27.20 1.65 -2.46
CA ASN A 111 -27.60 2.45 -1.31
C ASN A 111 -27.89 3.89 -1.80
N PRO A 112 -29.07 4.51 -1.53
CA PRO A 112 -29.42 5.82 -2.07
C PRO A 112 -28.62 6.99 -1.46
N VAL A 113 -27.96 6.79 -0.31
CA VAL A 113 -27.17 7.84 0.36
C VAL A 113 -25.97 8.20 -0.50
N LYS A 114 -25.83 9.48 -0.87
CA LYS A 114 -24.76 9.99 -1.73
C LYS A 114 -23.64 10.70 -0.96
N SER A 115 -23.95 11.17 0.22
CA SER A 115 -23.00 11.86 1.12
C SER A 115 -23.45 11.73 2.57
N LEU A 116 -22.53 11.84 3.50
CA LEU A 116 -22.76 11.94 4.93
C LEU A 116 -21.90 13.08 5.47
N SER A 117 -22.43 13.86 6.40
CA SER A 117 -21.61 14.80 7.15
C SER A 117 -20.72 14.05 8.14
N ASP A 118 -19.63 14.69 8.58
CA ASP A 118 -18.73 14.10 9.58
C ASP A 118 -19.50 13.71 10.86
N LYS A 119 -20.46 14.55 11.27
CA LYS A 119 -21.34 14.23 12.40
C LYS A 119 -22.17 12.98 12.17
N GLN A 120 -22.76 12.80 10.97
CA GLN A 120 -23.53 11.60 10.65
C GLN A 120 -22.65 10.35 10.65
N ILE A 121 -21.42 10.45 10.13
CA ILE A 121 -20.45 9.34 10.17
C ILE A 121 -20.14 8.97 11.64
N VAL A 122 -19.85 9.96 12.48
CA VAL A 122 -19.61 9.75 13.91
C VAL A 122 -20.82 9.11 14.60
N ASP A 123 -22.03 9.62 14.35
CA ASP A 123 -23.25 9.11 14.97
C ASP A 123 -23.57 7.66 14.53
N ILE A 124 -23.28 7.31 13.28
CA ILE A 124 -23.39 5.92 12.79
C ILE A 124 -22.37 5.01 13.50
N TYR A 125 -21.09 5.40 13.49
CA TYR A 125 -20.04 4.57 14.07
C TYR A 125 -20.12 4.46 15.61
N THR A 126 -20.76 5.41 16.29
CA THR A 126 -21.03 5.36 17.73
C THR A 126 -22.39 4.73 18.10
N GLY A 127 -23.18 4.30 17.11
CA GLY A 127 -24.46 3.65 17.31
C GLY A 127 -25.61 4.60 17.72
N LYS A 128 -25.46 5.91 17.56
CA LYS A 128 -26.55 6.89 17.74
C LYS A 128 -27.51 6.90 16.55
N VAL A 129 -27.00 6.63 15.37
CA VAL A 129 -27.76 6.41 14.14
C VAL A 129 -27.60 4.95 13.75
N THR A 130 -28.69 4.20 13.74
CA THR A 130 -28.70 2.75 13.50
C THR A 130 -29.55 2.35 12.30
N ASN A 131 -30.27 3.29 11.69
CA ASN A 131 -31.12 3.03 10.55
C ASN A 131 -30.85 4.07 9.45
N TRP A 132 -30.71 3.61 8.20
CA TRP A 132 -30.41 4.45 7.05
C TRP A 132 -31.44 5.54 6.80
N LYS A 133 -32.72 5.33 7.17
CA LYS A 133 -33.78 6.32 7.06
C LYS A 133 -33.48 7.61 7.83
N GLN A 134 -32.71 7.52 8.93
CA GLN A 134 -32.31 8.67 9.74
C GLN A 134 -31.33 9.62 9.03
N VAL A 135 -30.71 9.14 7.95
CA VAL A 135 -29.71 9.89 7.16
C VAL A 135 -30.07 9.95 5.67
N GLY A 136 -31.34 9.81 5.33
CA GLY A 136 -31.86 9.94 3.95
C GLY A 136 -31.76 8.68 3.09
N GLY A 137 -31.50 7.54 3.71
CA GLY A 137 -31.52 6.23 3.07
C GLY A 137 -32.91 5.55 3.10
N LYS A 138 -32.94 4.29 2.67
CA LYS A 138 -34.12 3.41 2.81
C LYS A 138 -34.26 2.95 4.27
N ASP A 139 -35.42 2.44 4.63
CA ASP A 139 -35.60 1.80 5.94
C ASP A 139 -34.79 0.50 5.99
N GLY A 140 -33.74 0.48 6.81
CA GLY A 140 -32.83 -0.65 6.91
C GLY A 140 -31.81 -0.41 8.04
N THR A 141 -31.53 -1.45 8.82
CA THR A 141 -30.56 -1.40 9.91
C THR A 141 -29.14 -1.29 9.37
N ILE A 142 -28.39 -0.28 9.80
CA ILE A 142 -27.01 -0.07 9.39
C ILE A 142 -26.10 -1.16 9.95
N THR A 143 -25.35 -1.82 9.09
CA THR A 143 -24.27 -2.74 9.47
C THR A 143 -22.93 -2.00 9.42
N VAL A 144 -22.40 -1.68 10.58
CA VAL A 144 -21.12 -0.97 10.70
C VAL A 144 -19.96 -1.96 10.60
N VAL A 145 -19.10 -1.73 9.60
CA VAL A 145 -17.87 -2.49 9.38
C VAL A 145 -16.68 -1.69 9.87
N ASN A 146 -15.97 -2.20 10.87
CA ASN A 146 -14.76 -1.62 11.43
C ASN A 146 -13.52 -2.43 11.07
N LYS A 147 -12.35 -1.85 11.22
CA LYS A 147 -11.07 -2.55 11.06
C LYS A 147 -10.52 -3.01 12.42
N ALA A 148 -9.85 -4.15 12.41
CA ALA A 148 -9.11 -4.65 13.56
C ALA A 148 -8.00 -3.65 13.96
N GLU A 149 -7.59 -3.70 15.22
CA GLU A 149 -6.47 -2.90 15.73
C GLU A 149 -5.16 -3.17 14.99
N GLY A 150 -4.25 -2.20 15.04
CA GLY A 150 -2.98 -2.24 14.31
C GLY A 150 -3.08 -1.92 12.82
N ARG A 151 -4.26 -1.54 12.34
CA ARG A 151 -4.49 -1.10 10.94
C ARG A 151 -4.43 0.42 10.85
N SER A 152 -3.48 0.98 10.07
CA SER A 152 -3.38 2.43 9.85
C SER A 152 -4.68 3.06 9.35
N THR A 153 -5.47 2.32 8.60
CA THR A 153 -6.75 2.82 8.08
C THR A 153 -7.73 3.11 9.23
N LEU A 154 -7.76 2.27 10.29
CA LEU A 154 -8.50 2.56 11.53
C LEU A 154 -7.93 3.78 12.25
N GLU A 155 -6.60 3.83 12.41
CA GLU A 155 -5.93 4.93 13.12
C GLU A 155 -6.24 6.28 12.47
N LEU A 156 -6.17 6.37 11.14
CA LEU A 156 -6.43 7.61 10.39
C LEU A 156 -7.91 7.98 10.39
N PHE A 157 -8.80 7.02 10.23
CA PHE A 157 -10.25 7.24 10.31
C PHE A 157 -10.65 7.75 11.69
N ALA A 158 -10.22 7.06 12.74
CA ALA A 158 -10.52 7.43 14.12
C ALA A 158 -9.92 8.79 14.50
N HIS A 159 -8.70 9.11 14.06
CA HIS A 159 -8.08 10.41 14.28
C HIS A 159 -8.86 11.55 13.61
N HIS A 160 -9.24 11.39 12.34
CA HIS A 160 -9.99 12.41 11.59
C HIS A 160 -11.34 12.71 12.23
N PHE A 161 -12.10 11.66 12.56
CA PHE A 161 -13.44 11.80 13.16
C PHE A 161 -13.42 11.94 14.68
N LYS A 162 -12.23 12.03 15.31
CA LYS A 162 -12.05 12.18 16.77
C LYS A 162 -12.73 11.06 17.57
N LEU A 163 -12.70 9.84 17.02
CA LEU A 163 -13.23 8.63 17.64
C LEU A 163 -12.12 7.86 18.38
N LYS A 164 -12.45 7.21 19.47
CA LYS A 164 -11.63 6.10 20.01
C LYS A 164 -12.14 4.80 19.42
N ASN A 165 -11.27 3.81 19.22
CA ASN A 165 -11.68 2.49 18.73
C ASN A 165 -12.76 1.85 19.61
N THR A 166 -12.68 2.08 20.93
CA THR A 166 -13.66 1.61 21.92
C THR A 166 -15.06 2.23 21.77
N ASP A 167 -15.17 3.40 21.12
CA ASP A 167 -16.45 4.08 20.91
C ASP A 167 -17.21 3.50 19.70
N ILE A 168 -16.51 2.78 18.81
CA ILE A 168 -17.07 2.23 17.58
C ILE A 168 -17.92 0.99 17.89
N LYS A 169 -19.21 1.07 17.52
CA LYS A 169 -20.21 0.00 17.71
C LYS A 169 -20.35 -0.81 16.42
N ALA A 170 -19.31 -1.58 16.07
CA ALA A 170 -19.29 -2.37 14.86
C ALA A 170 -19.95 -3.73 15.02
N GLN A 171 -20.73 -4.15 14.02
CA GLN A 171 -21.26 -5.51 13.89
C GLN A 171 -20.26 -6.45 13.22
N VAL A 172 -19.36 -5.89 12.38
CA VAL A 172 -18.34 -6.65 11.66
C VAL A 172 -16.98 -6.02 11.86
N VAL A 173 -15.99 -6.82 12.24
CA VAL A 173 -14.59 -6.39 12.33
C VAL A 173 -13.76 -7.16 11.31
N ILE A 174 -13.03 -6.43 10.47
CA ILE A 174 -12.28 -6.98 9.33
C ILE A 174 -10.78 -6.68 9.44
N GLY A 175 -9.97 -7.50 8.77
CA GLY A 175 -8.50 -7.40 8.80
C GLY A 175 -7.91 -6.49 7.72
N ASP A 176 -8.47 -6.46 6.51
CA ASP A 176 -7.87 -5.76 5.37
C ASP A 176 -8.89 -5.02 4.50
N ASN A 177 -8.41 -4.32 3.46
CA ASN A 177 -9.28 -3.55 2.57
C ASN A 177 -10.19 -4.45 1.74
N GLU A 178 -9.68 -5.57 1.25
CA GLU A 178 -10.41 -6.48 0.38
C GLU A 178 -11.60 -7.12 1.12
N GLN A 179 -11.40 -7.55 2.37
CA GLN A 179 -12.49 -8.03 3.22
C GLN A 179 -13.56 -6.96 3.43
N GLY A 180 -13.14 -5.70 3.70
CA GLY A 180 -14.08 -4.59 3.87
C GLY A 180 -14.87 -4.28 2.60
N ILE A 181 -14.22 -4.27 1.46
CA ILE A 181 -14.84 -4.05 0.15
C ILE A 181 -15.86 -5.17 -0.14
N LYS A 182 -15.49 -6.44 0.05
CA LYS A 182 -16.40 -7.59 -0.15
C LYS A 182 -17.57 -7.56 0.81
N THR A 183 -17.35 -7.23 2.07
CA THR A 183 -18.43 -7.13 3.07
C THR A 183 -19.45 -6.06 2.67
N VAL A 184 -18.98 -4.86 2.27
CA VAL A 184 -19.87 -3.77 1.85
C VAL A 184 -20.54 -4.09 0.50
N ALA A 185 -19.84 -4.69 -0.44
CA ALA A 185 -20.40 -5.08 -1.74
C ALA A 185 -21.54 -6.12 -1.61
N GLY A 186 -21.41 -7.03 -0.65
CA GLY A 186 -22.38 -8.09 -0.39
C GLY A 186 -23.55 -7.71 0.53
N ASN A 187 -23.51 -6.50 1.14
CA ASN A 187 -24.55 -6.06 2.06
C ASN A 187 -25.01 -4.61 1.75
N PRO A 188 -26.23 -4.40 1.21
CA PRO A 188 -26.76 -3.08 0.89
C PRO A 188 -26.83 -2.12 2.08
N ASP A 189 -26.91 -2.65 3.29
CA ASP A 189 -27.04 -1.86 4.52
C ASP A 189 -25.69 -1.65 5.23
N ALA A 190 -24.59 -2.14 4.65
CA ALA A 190 -23.27 -1.98 5.26
C ALA A 190 -22.65 -0.61 4.95
N ILE A 191 -21.94 -0.10 5.95
CA ILE A 191 -21.01 1.03 5.83
C ILE A 191 -19.62 0.56 6.29
N GLY A 192 -18.60 0.90 5.52
CA GLY A 192 -17.21 0.61 5.87
C GLY A 192 -16.30 1.75 5.44
N TYR A 193 -15.02 1.66 5.77
CA TYR A 193 -14.01 2.60 5.30
C TYR A 193 -12.75 1.85 4.88
N VAL A 194 -12.15 2.31 3.78
CA VAL A 194 -11.02 1.64 3.14
C VAL A 194 -10.10 2.65 2.44
N SER A 195 -9.00 2.16 1.87
CA SER A 195 -8.14 2.89 0.93
C SER A 195 -8.94 3.39 -0.28
N ILE A 196 -8.73 4.65 -0.68
CA ILE A 196 -9.32 5.21 -1.91
C ILE A 196 -8.83 4.42 -3.12
N GLY A 197 -7.53 4.22 -3.27
CA GLY A 197 -6.97 3.47 -4.40
C GLY A 197 -7.56 2.06 -4.51
N SER A 198 -7.64 1.32 -3.39
CA SER A 198 -8.26 -0.01 -3.39
C SER A 198 -9.75 0.02 -3.76
N ALA A 199 -10.50 1.03 -3.29
CA ALA A 199 -11.92 1.17 -3.59
C ALA A 199 -12.17 1.59 -5.04
N GLU A 200 -11.42 2.55 -5.58
CA GLU A 200 -11.50 2.96 -6.99
C GLU A 200 -11.15 1.79 -7.93
N TYR A 201 -10.06 1.06 -7.62
CA TYR A 201 -9.68 -0.13 -8.37
C TYR A 201 -10.81 -1.16 -8.41
N SER A 202 -11.41 -1.46 -7.24
CA SER A 202 -12.49 -2.43 -7.14
C SER A 202 -13.76 -1.96 -7.86
N ALA A 203 -14.13 -0.69 -7.73
CA ALA A 203 -15.30 -0.12 -8.41
C ALA A 203 -15.11 -0.11 -9.94
N ALA A 204 -13.91 0.20 -10.44
CA ALA A 204 -13.56 0.11 -11.86
C ALA A 204 -13.66 -1.33 -12.40
N ASN A 205 -13.37 -2.32 -11.54
CA ASN A 205 -13.54 -3.75 -11.84
C ASN A 205 -14.95 -4.28 -11.51
N LYS A 206 -15.95 -3.38 -11.50
CA LYS A 206 -17.38 -3.70 -11.36
C LYS A 206 -17.79 -4.29 -10.00
N VAL A 207 -16.97 -4.17 -8.96
CA VAL A 207 -17.41 -4.48 -7.59
C VAL A 207 -18.47 -3.44 -7.18
N PRO A 208 -19.66 -3.85 -6.69
CA PRO A 208 -20.80 -2.95 -6.46
C PRO A 208 -20.63 -2.10 -5.19
N ILE A 209 -19.63 -1.25 -5.17
CA ILE A 209 -19.40 -0.25 -4.12
C ILE A 209 -19.36 1.15 -4.70
N LYS A 210 -19.56 2.13 -3.85
CA LYS A 210 -19.31 3.55 -4.12
C LYS A 210 -18.56 4.20 -2.97
N LEU A 211 -17.74 5.19 -3.31
CA LEU A 211 -16.99 6.00 -2.37
C LEU A 211 -17.81 7.25 -2.00
N LEU A 212 -17.87 7.58 -0.72
CA LEU A 212 -18.49 8.81 -0.27
C LEU A 212 -17.46 9.94 -0.17
N PRO A 213 -17.87 11.19 -0.40
CA PRO A 213 -17.04 12.36 -0.09
C PRO A 213 -16.82 12.47 1.43
N VAL A 214 -15.70 13.05 1.82
CA VAL A 214 -15.38 13.41 3.22
C VAL A 214 -15.18 14.92 3.29
N GLY A 215 -15.84 15.60 4.23
CA GLY A 215 -15.81 17.06 4.30
C GLY A 215 -16.28 17.75 3.01
N GLY A 216 -17.17 17.14 2.25
CA GLY A 216 -17.63 17.64 0.95
C GLY A 216 -16.66 17.40 -0.22
N ILE A 217 -15.47 16.87 0.02
CA ILE A 217 -14.46 16.60 -1.01
C ILE A 217 -14.63 15.17 -1.54
N ALA A 218 -14.73 15.02 -2.86
CA ALA A 218 -14.85 13.70 -3.50
C ALA A 218 -13.63 12.83 -3.20
N ALA A 219 -13.88 11.58 -2.85
CA ALA A 219 -12.83 10.60 -2.55
C ALA A 219 -12.24 10.03 -3.83
N THR A 220 -11.28 10.74 -4.40
CA THR A 220 -10.60 10.37 -5.64
C THR A 220 -9.07 10.44 -5.48
N THR A 221 -8.37 9.60 -6.23
CA THR A 221 -6.91 9.65 -6.32
C THR A 221 -6.42 11.03 -6.75
N GLU A 222 -7.16 11.75 -7.61
CA GLU A 222 -6.80 13.12 -8.04
C GLU A 222 -6.86 14.11 -6.87
N ASN A 223 -7.88 14.03 -6.00
CA ASN A 223 -7.99 14.91 -4.82
C ASN A 223 -6.95 14.55 -3.74
N VAL A 224 -6.48 13.32 -3.68
CA VAL A 224 -5.30 12.94 -2.88
C VAL A 224 -4.04 13.55 -3.47
N LYS A 225 -3.86 13.51 -4.79
CA LYS A 225 -2.69 14.02 -5.50
C LYS A 225 -2.54 15.53 -5.34
N ASN A 226 -3.61 16.29 -5.47
CA ASN A 226 -3.60 17.75 -5.32
C ASN A 226 -3.64 18.23 -3.85
N GLY A 227 -3.70 17.30 -2.88
CA GLY A 227 -3.65 17.60 -1.45
C GLY A 227 -4.95 18.13 -0.85
N THR A 228 -6.08 18.13 -1.58
CA THR A 228 -7.36 18.64 -1.09
C THR A 228 -8.13 17.62 -0.25
N PHE A 229 -7.87 16.31 -0.45
CA PHE A 229 -8.59 15.28 0.28
C PHE A 229 -8.13 15.20 1.75
N PRO A 230 -9.04 15.25 2.75
CA PRO A 230 -8.67 15.49 4.14
C PRO A 230 -7.97 14.31 4.83
N ILE A 231 -8.23 13.06 4.41
CA ILE A 231 -7.62 11.87 5.01
C ILE A 231 -6.59 11.27 4.04
N SER A 232 -5.60 12.07 3.65
CA SER A 232 -4.48 11.62 2.82
C SER A 232 -3.35 11.04 3.65
N ARG A 233 -2.57 10.10 3.06
CA ARG A 233 -1.52 9.37 3.78
C ARG A 233 -0.36 8.96 2.87
N PRO A 234 0.87 8.88 3.39
CA PRO A 234 1.97 8.24 2.68
C PRO A 234 1.84 6.71 2.72
N LEU A 235 2.33 6.05 1.68
CA LEU A 235 2.59 4.62 1.62
C LEU A 235 4.11 4.42 1.66
N ASN A 236 4.59 3.75 2.71
CA ASN A 236 6.02 3.61 2.98
C ASN A 236 6.44 2.16 3.03
N LEU A 237 7.65 1.90 2.58
CA LEU A 237 8.47 0.78 3.01
C LEU A 237 9.31 1.23 4.21
N VAL A 238 9.59 0.32 5.15
CA VAL A 238 10.28 0.66 6.40
C VAL A 238 11.33 -0.40 6.71
N THR A 239 12.51 0.04 7.12
CA THR A 239 13.59 -0.86 7.58
C THR A 239 14.11 -0.43 8.96
N LYS A 240 14.77 -1.34 9.66
CA LYS A 240 15.38 -1.06 10.95
C LYS A 240 16.57 -0.11 10.84
N THR A 241 17.39 -0.31 9.82
CA THR A 241 18.62 0.46 9.55
C THR A 241 18.60 0.93 8.11
N GLU A 242 19.61 1.69 7.69
CA GLU A 242 19.81 1.98 6.26
C GLU A 242 19.87 0.67 5.47
N PRO A 243 19.04 0.50 4.42
CA PRO A 243 18.98 -0.73 3.67
C PRO A 243 20.28 -0.96 2.89
N GLN A 244 20.69 -2.23 2.81
CA GLN A 244 21.87 -2.66 2.05
C GLN A 244 21.53 -3.86 1.18
N GLY A 245 22.40 -4.14 0.21
CA GLY A 245 22.26 -5.30 -0.68
C GLY A 245 20.89 -5.36 -1.35
N LEU A 246 20.27 -6.52 -1.33
CA LEU A 246 18.99 -6.78 -2.00
C LEU A 246 17.84 -5.88 -1.52
N ALA A 247 17.78 -5.59 -0.22
CA ALA A 247 16.74 -4.69 0.33
C ALA A 247 16.89 -3.26 -0.21
N LYS A 248 18.12 -2.76 -0.35
CA LYS A 248 18.39 -1.45 -0.93
C LYS A 248 17.96 -1.40 -2.39
N GLU A 249 18.39 -2.37 -3.19
CA GLU A 249 18.05 -2.44 -4.63
C GLU A 249 16.54 -2.51 -4.85
N PHE A 250 15.81 -3.27 -4.03
CA PHE A 250 14.36 -3.33 -4.10
C PHE A 250 13.70 -2.01 -3.72
N ILE A 251 14.16 -1.33 -2.66
CA ILE A 251 13.61 -0.03 -2.23
C ILE A 251 13.89 1.05 -3.29
N ASP A 252 15.11 1.10 -3.83
CA ASP A 252 15.48 2.03 -4.89
C ASP A 252 14.62 1.81 -6.15
N PHE A 253 14.39 0.56 -6.52
CA PHE A 253 13.48 0.20 -7.59
C PHE A 253 12.04 0.65 -7.30
N ALA A 254 11.53 0.40 -6.09
CA ALA A 254 10.19 0.79 -5.68
C ALA A 254 9.97 2.32 -5.64
N GLN A 255 11.05 3.11 -5.50
CA GLN A 255 11.02 4.56 -5.56
C GLN A 255 11.34 5.13 -6.95
N SER A 256 11.71 4.29 -7.91
CA SER A 256 12.10 4.72 -9.25
C SER A 256 10.90 5.04 -10.14
N GLN A 257 11.13 5.79 -11.22
CA GLN A 257 10.11 6.05 -12.24
C GLN A 257 9.63 4.77 -12.95
N GLN A 258 10.40 3.69 -12.92
CA GLN A 258 10.07 2.42 -13.57
C GLN A 258 8.78 1.77 -13.01
N VAL A 259 8.41 2.09 -11.76
CA VAL A 259 7.20 1.58 -11.13
C VAL A 259 6.00 2.52 -11.23
N SER A 260 6.15 3.68 -11.87
CA SER A 260 5.09 4.71 -11.93
C SER A 260 3.78 4.17 -12.52
N ASP A 261 3.86 3.34 -13.56
CA ASP A 261 2.68 2.76 -14.17
C ASP A 261 2.03 1.68 -13.28
N ILE A 262 2.83 0.97 -12.49
CA ILE A 262 2.32 0.02 -11.49
C ILE A 262 1.55 0.78 -10.41
N VAL A 263 2.12 1.88 -9.89
CA VAL A 263 1.46 2.74 -8.89
C VAL A 263 0.13 3.26 -9.41
N LYS A 264 0.10 3.81 -10.65
CA LYS A 264 -1.12 4.33 -11.28
C LYS A 264 -2.17 3.24 -11.52
N LYS A 265 -1.77 2.05 -11.97
CA LYS A 265 -2.69 0.91 -12.18
C LYS A 265 -3.35 0.43 -10.89
N GLN A 266 -2.72 0.65 -9.74
CA GLN A 266 -3.28 0.37 -8.43
C GLN A 266 -4.10 1.55 -7.87
N ASN A 267 -4.33 2.59 -8.67
CA ASN A 267 -5.01 3.83 -8.30
C ASN A 267 -4.37 4.53 -7.07
N PHE A 268 -3.04 4.54 -7.01
CA PHE A 268 -2.29 5.32 -6.05
C PHE A 268 -1.60 6.52 -6.71
N VAL A 269 -1.26 7.51 -5.89
CA VAL A 269 -0.53 8.70 -6.34
C VAL A 269 0.97 8.41 -6.33
N VAL A 270 1.62 8.65 -7.46
CA VAL A 270 3.08 8.53 -7.58
C VAL A 270 3.75 9.54 -6.65
N SER A 271 4.83 9.13 -5.98
CA SER A 271 5.52 9.95 -4.97
C SER A 271 6.44 11.05 -5.55
N LYS A 272 6.78 10.95 -6.85
CA LYS A 272 7.66 11.91 -7.57
C LYS A 272 7.00 12.42 -8.82
#